data_0880d0cd93a5c952ff910e507135f1db
#
_entry.id   0880d0cd93a5c952ff910e507135f1db
#
_cell.length_a   1.000
_cell.length_b   1.000
_cell.length_c   1.000
_cell.angle_alpha   90.00
_cell.angle_beta   90.00
_cell.angle_gamma   90.00
#
_symmetry.space_group_name_H-M   'P 1'
#
loop_
_entity.id
_entity.type
_entity.pdbx_description
1 polymer ?
#
loop_
_entity_poly.entity_id
_entity_poly.type
_entity_poly.pdbx_seq_one_letter_code
_entity_poly.pdbx_strand_id
1 'polypeptide(L)'
;MATRDDQTVTGAETATDADLVRRSTGLVQAPDAVGTAVVGPSVEASQKRFRDDEAAHARPLTSRRWFLLVGGAILPVLLLAAWQIATTTGMVSVSVFPSPAMVWSAAVDLAQRGDLGQDVAISTQRVLIGFGLGSALGLLVGALFGLSRVWEVVLAPTLGAIRAVPSLAWVPLLLLWMGIGEESKITLITIGAFFPVFTTVATALGHVDRQLVEAGRAFGLSGVRLFTAVQLPAVIPSVIAGLRLALAQSWLFLVAAELIASSMGLGFRLTDSQSNGRIDRVFLAIILLAVLGKLTDSIVGVFQRYAIRKWA
;
A
#
# COMPACT_ATOMS: atom_id res chain seq x y z
N MET A 1 44.38 -15.97 51.24
CA MET A 1 45.08 -14.74 51.52
C MET A 1 44.03 -13.66 51.26
N ALA A 2 43.24 -13.35 52.30
CA ALA A 2 43.34 -12.18 53.20
C ALA A 2 42.87 -10.94 52.42
N THR A 3 41.93 -10.14 52.76
CA THR A 3 41.25 -9.65 53.98
C THR A 3 40.14 -8.73 53.46
N ARG A 4 38.82 -8.78 53.86
CA ARG A 4 38.29 -8.06 55.03
C ARG A 4 38.41 -6.53 54.95
N ASP A 5 37.30 -5.83 54.88
CA ASP A 5 36.72 -4.88 55.83
C ASP A 5 35.50 -4.26 55.17
N ASP A 6 34.32 -4.40 55.64
CA ASP A 6 33.62 -3.99 56.87
C ASP A 6 33.53 -2.44 57.03
N GLN A 7 32.34 -1.95 57.06
CA GLN A 7 31.69 -1.00 57.94
C GLN A 7 30.56 -0.21 57.27
N THR A 8 29.35 -0.56 57.61
CA THR A 8 28.40 0.23 58.42
C THR A 8 28.14 1.68 57.96
N VAL A 9 26.89 2.01 57.81
CA VAL A 9 26.18 3.06 58.57
C VAL A 9 24.71 3.15 58.12
N THR A 10 23.81 2.82 59.03
CA THR A 10 22.60 3.50 59.51
C THR A 10 21.64 4.10 58.50
N GLY A 11 20.42 3.59 58.36
CA GLY A 11 19.27 4.11 59.12
C GLY A 11 18.73 5.41 58.54
N ALA A 12 17.70 5.29 57.67
CA ALA A 12 16.74 6.35 57.50
C ALA A 12 15.37 5.71 57.24
N GLU A 13 14.59 5.79 58.24
CA GLU A 13 13.12 5.88 58.33
C GLU A 13 12.28 5.58 57.12
N THR A 14 11.56 4.49 57.25
CA THR A 14 10.32 4.20 56.56
C THR A 14 9.24 5.21 56.96
N ALA A 15 9.12 6.28 56.21
CA ALA A 15 7.90 7.10 56.24
C ALA A 15 6.82 6.34 55.49
N THR A 16 5.85 5.87 56.26
CA THR A 16 4.72 5.07 55.80
C THR A 16 3.86 5.86 54.81
N ASP A 17 3.52 5.22 53.69
CA ASP A 17 2.60 5.68 52.63
C ASP A 17 1.23 6.19 53.11
N ALA A 18 0.91 6.06 54.41
CA ALA A 18 -0.32 6.53 55.03
C ALA A 18 -0.38 8.05 55.26
N ASP A 19 0.75 8.74 55.29
CA ASP A 19 0.78 10.21 55.54
C ASP A 19 0.66 11.06 54.25
N LEU A 20 0.90 10.47 53.09
CA LEU A 20 0.68 11.14 51.81
C LEU A 20 -0.78 11.12 51.36
N VAL A 21 -1.55 10.14 51.79
CA VAL A 21 -2.98 10.03 51.44
C VAL A 21 -3.84 10.99 52.30
N ARG A 22 -3.39 11.39 53.50
CA ARG A 22 -4.12 12.33 54.37
C ARG A 22 -4.01 13.79 53.96
N ARG A 23 -3.05 14.15 53.10
CA ARG A 23 -2.90 15.56 52.66
C ARG A 23 -3.64 15.87 51.36
N SER A 24 -4.17 14.88 50.64
CA SER A 24 -4.91 15.09 49.38
C SER A 24 -6.43 15.10 49.51
N THR A 25 -6.99 14.81 50.71
CA THR A 25 -8.42 14.89 50.97
C THR A 25 -8.76 16.10 51.83
N GLY A 26 -8.44 17.29 51.34
CA GLY A 26 -9.05 18.51 51.76
C GLY A 26 -10.50 18.54 51.31
N LEU A 27 -11.41 18.02 52.16
CA LEU A 27 -12.84 18.23 52.03
C LEU A 27 -13.12 19.73 52.11
N VAL A 28 -13.24 20.36 50.92
CA VAL A 28 -13.89 21.66 50.81
C VAL A 28 -15.39 21.41 51.03
N GLN A 29 -15.87 21.76 52.23
CA GLN A 29 -17.29 21.88 52.54
C GLN A 29 -17.95 22.78 51.50
N ALA A 30 -18.90 22.25 50.75
CA ALA A 30 -19.74 23.01 49.85
C ALA A 30 -20.67 23.92 50.69
N PRO A 31 -20.75 25.22 50.42
CA PRO A 31 -21.83 26.03 50.92
C PRO A 31 -23.06 25.79 50.04
N ASP A 32 -24.14 25.37 50.66
CA ASP A 32 -25.48 25.37 50.11
C ASP A 32 -25.90 26.79 49.74
N ALA A 33 -25.78 27.13 48.47
CA ALA A 33 -26.50 28.25 47.86
C ALA A 33 -26.70 27.93 46.39
N VAL A 34 -27.90 27.43 46.06
CA VAL A 34 -28.43 27.43 44.68
C VAL A 34 -28.61 28.91 44.29
N GLY A 35 -27.54 29.47 43.77
CA GLY A 35 -27.55 30.71 43.01
C GLY A 35 -27.43 30.39 41.55
N THR A 36 -28.51 30.54 40.79
CA THR A 36 -28.45 30.59 39.33
C THR A 36 -27.46 31.69 38.95
N ALA A 37 -26.22 31.30 38.67
CA ALA A 37 -25.23 32.20 38.11
C ALA A 37 -25.73 32.61 36.72
N VAL A 38 -26.29 33.81 36.64
CA VAL A 38 -26.53 34.50 35.39
C VAL A 38 -25.16 34.65 34.71
N VAL A 39 -24.90 33.86 33.70
CA VAL A 39 -23.70 33.95 32.87
C VAL A 39 -23.72 35.36 32.26
N GLY A 40 -22.90 36.26 32.80
CA GLY A 40 -22.87 37.64 32.37
C GLY A 40 -22.50 37.80 30.91
N PRO A 41 -22.96 38.85 30.24
CA PRO A 41 -22.77 39.08 28.80
C PRO A 41 -21.30 39.12 28.36
N SER A 42 -20.35 39.22 29.29
CA SER A 42 -18.91 39.14 29.00
C SER A 42 -18.40 37.75 28.66
N VAL A 43 -19.02 36.68 29.19
CA VAL A 43 -18.60 35.29 28.92
C VAL A 43 -19.14 34.83 27.55
N GLU A 44 -20.38 35.23 27.24
CA GLU A 44 -20.96 34.96 25.92
C GLU A 44 -20.24 35.73 24.81
N ALA A 45 -19.88 36.98 25.06
CA ALA A 45 -19.10 37.77 24.10
C ALA A 45 -17.69 37.22 23.90
N SER A 46 -17.06 36.67 24.95
CA SER A 46 -15.76 36.01 24.87
C SER A 46 -15.84 34.69 24.12
N GLN A 47 -16.85 33.86 24.38
CA GLN A 47 -17.08 32.60 23.65
C GLN A 47 -17.43 32.85 22.18
N LYS A 48 -18.15 33.92 21.87
CA LYS A 48 -18.45 34.28 20.49
C LYS A 48 -17.18 34.73 19.74
N ARG A 49 -16.32 35.52 20.36
CA ARG A 49 -15.02 35.92 19.81
C ARG A 49 -14.11 34.70 19.57
N PHE A 50 -14.02 33.76 20.50
CA PHE A 50 -13.26 32.52 20.30
C PHE A 50 -13.80 31.67 19.14
N ARG A 51 -15.14 31.56 19.00
CA ARG A 51 -15.76 30.87 17.86
C ARG A 51 -15.55 31.60 16.53
N ASP A 52 -15.60 32.91 16.53
CA ASP A 52 -15.42 33.73 15.33
C ASP A 52 -13.95 33.73 14.91
N ASP A 53 -13.00 33.71 15.85
CA ASP A 53 -11.57 33.54 15.59
C ASP A 53 -11.22 32.13 15.11
N GLU A 54 -11.81 31.07 15.67
CA GLU A 54 -11.70 29.70 15.15
C GLU A 54 -12.30 29.57 13.75
N ALA A 55 -13.42 30.21 13.48
CA ALA A 55 -14.06 30.21 12.17
C ALA A 55 -13.26 31.01 11.12
N ALA A 56 -12.55 32.07 11.57
CA ALA A 56 -11.69 32.87 10.69
C ALA A 56 -10.36 32.15 10.32
N HIS A 57 -9.87 31.26 11.20
CA HIS A 57 -8.65 30.46 10.93
C HIS A 57 -8.89 29.13 10.22
N ALA A 58 -10.15 28.74 9.96
CA ALA A 58 -10.53 27.38 9.58
C ALA A 58 -10.96 27.17 8.12
N ARG A 59 -10.46 27.96 7.18
CA ARG A 59 -10.59 27.59 5.75
C ARG A 59 -9.26 27.76 5.02
N PRO A 60 -8.36 26.76 5.10
CA PRO A 60 -7.18 26.79 4.26
C PRO A 60 -7.63 26.80 2.80
N LEU A 61 -7.01 27.67 1.99
CA LEU A 61 -7.22 27.79 0.53
C LEU A 61 -7.06 26.45 -0.21
N THR A 62 -6.41 25.48 0.45
CA THR A 62 -6.22 24.09 0.01
C THR A 62 -7.51 23.26 -0.05
N SER A 63 -8.64 23.73 0.54
CA SER A 63 -9.92 23.01 0.52
C SER A 63 -10.69 23.11 -0.81
N ARG A 64 -10.29 24.01 -1.70
CA ARG A 64 -10.86 24.10 -3.04
C ARG A 64 -10.31 22.98 -3.92
N ARG A 65 -11.15 22.06 -4.36
CA ARG A 65 -10.77 20.90 -5.21
C ARG A 65 -9.95 21.31 -6.45
N TRP A 66 -10.26 22.46 -7.04
CA TRP A 66 -9.52 22.96 -8.19
C TRP A 66 -8.10 23.42 -7.82
N PHE A 67 -7.87 23.97 -6.62
CA PHE A 67 -6.55 24.36 -6.13
C PHE A 67 -5.65 23.13 -5.94
N LEU A 68 -6.21 22.03 -5.43
CA LEU A 68 -5.49 20.74 -5.33
C LEU A 68 -5.21 20.13 -6.70
N LEU A 69 -6.12 20.25 -7.66
CA LEU A 69 -5.92 19.77 -9.03
C LEU A 69 -4.88 20.61 -9.78
N VAL A 70 -4.99 21.94 -9.72
CA VAL A 70 -4.04 22.84 -10.37
C VAL A 70 -2.68 22.75 -9.70
N GLY A 71 -2.61 22.81 -8.37
CA GLY A 71 -1.35 22.64 -7.61
C GLY A 71 -0.68 21.29 -7.88
N GLY A 72 -1.48 20.22 -7.96
CA GLY A 72 -0.97 18.87 -8.30
C GLY A 72 -0.49 18.73 -9.75
N ALA A 73 -1.01 19.53 -10.69
CA ALA A 73 -0.58 19.51 -12.09
C ALA A 73 0.67 20.38 -12.37
N ILE A 74 0.96 21.37 -11.53
CA ILE A 74 2.09 22.30 -11.75
C ILE A 74 3.43 21.55 -11.87
N LEU A 75 3.73 20.66 -10.92
CA LEU A 75 5.00 19.94 -10.92
C LEU A 75 5.17 19.04 -12.14
N PRO A 76 4.20 18.19 -12.54
CA PRO A 76 4.29 17.40 -13.77
C PRO A 76 4.47 18.28 -15.02
N VAL A 77 3.75 19.38 -15.13
CA VAL A 77 3.87 20.31 -16.27
C VAL A 77 5.24 20.97 -16.31
N LEU A 78 5.75 21.43 -15.16
CA LEU A 78 7.11 22.00 -15.07
C LEU A 78 8.19 20.97 -15.43
N LEU A 79 8.04 19.71 -14.99
CA LEU A 79 8.97 18.64 -15.35
C LEU A 79 8.94 18.35 -16.85
N LEU A 80 7.76 18.30 -17.48
CA LEU A 80 7.63 18.12 -18.93
C LEU A 80 8.21 19.32 -19.71
N ALA A 81 7.98 20.54 -19.24
CA ALA A 81 8.54 21.73 -19.85
C ALA A 81 10.08 21.76 -19.72
N ALA A 82 10.60 21.45 -18.54
CA ALA A 82 12.05 21.36 -18.31
C ALA A 82 12.68 20.26 -19.19
N TRP A 83 12.03 19.10 -19.30
CA TRP A 83 12.46 18.03 -20.19
C TRP A 83 12.48 18.50 -21.65
N GLN A 84 11.41 19.11 -22.13
CA GLN A 84 11.36 19.65 -23.51
C GLN A 84 12.43 20.68 -23.74
N ILE A 85 12.66 21.64 -22.84
CA ILE A 85 13.67 22.66 -22.95
C ILE A 85 15.08 22.06 -22.97
N ALA A 86 15.40 21.15 -22.02
CA ALA A 86 16.70 20.50 -21.93
C ALA A 86 17.09 19.75 -23.21
N THR A 87 16.12 19.16 -23.90
CA THR A 87 16.34 18.43 -25.15
C THR A 87 16.43 19.37 -26.36
N THR A 88 15.66 20.47 -26.41
CA THR A 88 15.66 21.42 -27.53
C THR A 88 16.85 22.39 -27.50
N THR A 89 17.37 22.72 -26.31
CA THR A 89 18.57 23.56 -26.14
C THR A 89 19.87 22.79 -26.38
N GLY A 90 19.83 21.48 -26.62
CA GLY A 90 21.00 20.65 -26.83
C GLY A 90 21.82 20.37 -25.57
N MET A 91 21.29 20.68 -24.37
CA MET A 91 21.94 20.35 -23.09
C MET A 91 22.07 18.83 -22.91
N VAL A 92 21.15 18.08 -23.47
CA VAL A 92 21.15 16.62 -23.46
C VAL A 92 20.99 16.09 -24.87
N SER A 93 21.81 15.11 -25.25
CA SER A 93 21.72 14.48 -26.58
C SER A 93 20.42 13.76 -26.77
N VAL A 94 19.68 14.07 -27.81
CA VAL A 94 18.38 13.41 -28.17
C VAL A 94 18.53 11.93 -28.49
N SER A 95 19.74 11.47 -28.81
CA SER A 95 20.03 10.05 -29.04
C SER A 95 20.04 9.21 -27.74
N VAL A 96 20.22 9.87 -26.58
CA VAL A 96 20.21 9.22 -25.28
C VAL A 96 18.91 9.57 -24.50
N PHE A 97 18.44 10.80 -24.68
CA PHE A 97 17.26 11.31 -23.99
C PHE A 97 16.33 12.01 -24.98
N PRO A 98 15.39 11.30 -25.63
CA PRO A 98 14.51 11.86 -26.65
C PRO A 98 13.57 12.91 -26.08
N SER A 99 13.18 13.88 -26.91
CA SER A 99 12.21 14.89 -26.48
C SER A 99 10.80 14.31 -26.31
N PRO A 100 9.93 14.92 -25.48
CA PRO A 100 8.52 14.55 -25.39
C PRO A 100 7.81 14.50 -26.75
N ALA A 101 8.15 15.40 -27.67
CA ALA A 101 7.60 15.41 -29.02
C ALA A 101 8.01 14.16 -29.84
N MET A 102 9.24 13.68 -29.69
CA MET A 102 9.70 12.44 -30.33
C MET A 102 8.99 11.23 -29.77
N VAL A 103 8.79 11.18 -28.45
CA VAL A 103 8.03 10.09 -27.79
C VAL A 103 6.59 10.09 -28.28
N TRP A 104 5.97 11.27 -28.40
CA TRP A 104 4.61 11.38 -28.93
C TRP A 104 4.52 10.94 -30.41
N SER A 105 5.45 11.34 -31.25
CA SER A 105 5.50 10.89 -32.65
C SER A 105 5.68 9.37 -32.77
N ALA A 106 6.50 8.76 -31.89
CA ALA A 106 6.64 7.30 -31.79
C ALA A 106 5.32 6.62 -31.37
N ALA A 107 4.57 7.23 -30.48
CA ALA A 107 3.26 6.72 -30.06
C ALA A 107 2.26 6.73 -31.25
N VAL A 108 2.21 7.82 -32.00
CA VAL A 108 1.35 7.94 -33.18
C VAL A 108 1.74 6.92 -34.27
N ASP A 109 3.04 6.77 -34.56
CA ASP A 109 3.56 5.80 -35.54
C ASP A 109 3.16 4.36 -35.17
N LEU A 110 3.42 3.95 -33.93
CA LEU A 110 3.04 2.61 -33.46
C LEU A 110 1.54 2.37 -33.40
N ALA A 111 0.77 3.41 -33.04
CA ALA A 111 -0.70 3.33 -33.03
C ALA A 111 -1.27 3.15 -34.44
N GLN A 112 -0.75 3.88 -35.44
CA GLN A 112 -1.15 3.75 -36.85
C GLN A 112 -0.83 2.37 -37.44
N ARG A 113 0.23 1.73 -36.95
CA ARG A 113 0.60 0.34 -37.36
C ARG A 113 -0.24 -0.72 -36.63
N GLY A 114 -0.96 -0.35 -35.56
CA GLY A 114 -1.69 -1.28 -34.71
C GLY A 114 -0.84 -1.98 -33.64
N ASP A 115 0.48 -1.86 -33.69
CA ASP A 115 1.42 -2.51 -32.76
C ASP A 115 1.19 -2.07 -31.31
N LEU A 116 0.94 -0.77 -31.10
CA LEU A 116 0.75 -0.20 -29.76
C LEU A 116 -0.44 -0.83 -29.03
N GLY A 117 -1.57 -0.95 -29.72
CA GLY A 117 -2.77 -1.56 -29.16
C GLY A 117 -2.57 -3.02 -28.78
N GLN A 118 -1.86 -3.77 -29.64
CA GLN A 118 -1.55 -5.17 -29.41
C GLN A 118 -0.62 -5.36 -28.21
N ASP A 119 0.49 -4.59 -28.11
CA ASP A 119 1.42 -4.66 -26.99
C ASP A 119 0.74 -4.34 -25.65
N VAL A 120 -0.08 -3.28 -25.63
CA VAL A 120 -0.84 -2.88 -24.44
C VAL A 120 -1.85 -3.96 -24.03
N ALA A 121 -2.59 -4.54 -25.00
CA ALA A 121 -3.59 -5.56 -24.73
C ALA A 121 -2.96 -6.84 -24.16
N ILE A 122 -1.86 -7.32 -24.77
CA ILE A 122 -1.17 -8.54 -24.36
C ILE A 122 -0.56 -8.37 -22.96
N SER A 123 0.18 -7.27 -22.72
CA SER A 123 0.78 -7.01 -21.41
C SER A 123 -0.29 -6.89 -20.32
N THR A 124 -1.38 -6.19 -20.59
CA THR A 124 -2.51 -6.03 -19.64
C THR A 124 -3.18 -7.39 -19.38
N GLN A 125 -3.42 -8.19 -20.41
CA GLN A 125 -4.00 -9.53 -20.26
C GLN A 125 -3.14 -10.43 -19.38
N ARG A 126 -1.82 -10.46 -19.60
CA ARG A 126 -0.87 -11.24 -18.78
C ARG A 126 -0.92 -10.82 -17.32
N VAL A 127 -0.89 -9.50 -17.06
CA VAL A 127 -1.01 -8.97 -15.68
C VAL A 127 -2.31 -9.40 -15.03
N LEU A 128 -3.44 -9.22 -15.70
CA LEU A 128 -4.76 -9.54 -15.13
C LEU A 128 -4.90 -11.03 -14.83
N ILE A 129 -4.43 -11.91 -15.72
CA ILE A 129 -4.48 -13.36 -15.49
C ILE A 129 -3.55 -13.75 -14.35
N GLY A 130 -2.28 -13.35 -14.39
CA GLY A 130 -1.30 -13.70 -13.36
C GLY A 130 -1.66 -13.10 -11.98
N PHE A 131 -2.09 -11.85 -11.94
CA PHE A 131 -2.60 -11.20 -10.74
C PHE A 131 -3.84 -11.91 -10.18
N GLY A 132 -4.79 -12.28 -11.05
CA GLY A 132 -6.01 -13.00 -10.65
C GLY A 132 -5.68 -14.35 -10.03
N LEU A 133 -4.85 -15.16 -10.69
CA LEU A 133 -4.42 -16.47 -10.21
C LEU A 133 -3.61 -16.36 -8.90
N GLY A 134 -2.61 -15.47 -8.87
CA GLY A 134 -1.77 -15.26 -7.70
C GLY A 134 -2.54 -14.73 -6.50
N SER A 135 -3.47 -13.80 -6.72
CA SER A 135 -4.33 -13.27 -5.68
C SER A 135 -5.29 -14.33 -5.13
N ALA A 136 -5.92 -15.13 -6.00
CA ALA A 136 -6.82 -16.21 -5.58
C ALA A 136 -6.09 -17.25 -4.73
N LEU A 137 -4.92 -17.70 -5.18
CA LEU A 137 -4.08 -18.63 -4.41
C LEU A 137 -3.59 -17.99 -3.09
N GLY A 138 -3.17 -16.73 -3.14
CA GLY A 138 -2.71 -15.99 -1.96
C GLY A 138 -3.80 -15.80 -0.92
N LEU A 139 -5.05 -15.51 -1.35
CA LEU A 139 -6.21 -15.42 -0.47
C LEU A 139 -6.53 -16.76 0.18
N LEU A 140 -6.56 -17.85 -0.60
CA LEU A 140 -6.86 -19.19 -0.11
C LEU A 140 -5.82 -19.67 0.89
N VAL A 141 -4.55 -19.64 0.52
CA VAL A 141 -3.45 -20.11 1.39
C VAL A 141 -3.29 -19.19 2.60
N GLY A 142 -3.40 -17.87 2.40
CA GLY A 142 -3.35 -16.89 3.50
C GLY A 142 -4.49 -17.06 4.51
N ALA A 143 -5.70 -17.38 4.05
CA ALA A 143 -6.82 -17.67 4.92
C ALA A 143 -6.61 -18.97 5.70
N LEU A 144 -6.14 -20.04 5.07
CA LEU A 144 -5.80 -21.30 5.75
C LEU A 144 -4.77 -21.09 6.87
N PHE A 145 -3.75 -20.28 6.59
CA PHE A 145 -2.72 -19.94 7.58
C PHE A 145 -3.26 -19.10 8.73
N GLY A 146 -3.96 -18.02 8.42
CA GLY A 146 -4.45 -17.09 9.44
C GLY A 146 -5.55 -17.67 10.35
N LEU A 147 -6.26 -18.69 9.88
CA LEU A 147 -7.35 -19.34 10.62
C LEU A 147 -6.94 -20.61 11.37
N SER A 148 -5.80 -21.22 11.03
CA SER A 148 -5.42 -22.53 11.57
C SER A 148 -3.95 -22.58 11.94
N ARG A 149 -3.70 -22.71 13.25
CA ARG A 149 -2.34 -22.87 13.79
C ARG A 149 -1.62 -24.13 13.26
N VAL A 150 -2.36 -25.15 12.88
CA VAL A 150 -1.77 -26.37 12.32
C VAL A 150 -1.13 -26.08 10.97
N TRP A 151 -1.87 -25.41 10.07
CA TRP A 151 -1.34 -25.03 8.77
C TRP A 151 -0.20 -24.03 8.88
N GLU A 152 -0.28 -23.09 9.82
CA GLU A 152 0.81 -22.16 10.12
C GLU A 152 2.09 -22.93 10.47
N VAL A 153 2.05 -23.83 11.46
CA VAL A 153 3.21 -24.60 11.92
C VAL A 153 3.79 -25.49 10.82
N VAL A 154 2.94 -26.17 10.04
CA VAL A 154 3.36 -27.12 9.01
C VAL A 154 3.97 -26.44 7.79
N LEU A 155 3.36 -25.37 7.32
CA LEU A 155 3.74 -24.74 6.04
C LEU A 155 4.63 -23.51 6.19
N ALA A 156 4.66 -22.85 7.36
CA ALA A 156 5.45 -21.63 7.56
C ALA A 156 6.95 -21.81 7.24
N PRO A 157 7.63 -22.91 7.65
CA PRO A 157 9.04 -23.10 7.32
C PRO A 157 9.27 -23.21 5.81
N THR A 158 8.41 -23.98 5.12
CA THR A 158 8.49 -24.20 3.67
C THR A 158 8.23 -22.93 2.87
N LEU A 159 7.14 -22.23 3.17
CA LEU A 159 6.81 -20.97 2.48
C LEU A 159 7.79 -19.86 2.83
N GLY A 160 8.31 -19.86 4.05
CA GLY A 160 9.38 -18.96 4.47
C GLY A 160 10.65 -19.18 3.66
N ALA A 161 11.07 -20.42 3.46
CA ALA A 161 12.23 -20.78 2.65
C ALA A 161 12.04 -20.40 1.16
N ILE A 162 10.86 -20.69 0.57
CA ILE A 162 10.54 -20.31 -0.82
C ILE A 162 10.55 -18.79 -0.98
N ARG A 163 10.00 -18.06 -0.02
CA ARG A 163 9.97 -16.59 -0.05
C ARG A 163 11.37 -15.97 0.11
N ALA A 164 12.30 -16.64 0.78
CA ALA A 164 13.68 -16.15 0.94
C ALA A 164 14.44 -16.15 -0.40
N VAL A 165 14.03 -16.98 -1.37
CA VAL A 165 14.57 -16.95 -2.73
C VAL A 165 14.08 -15.68 -3.42
N PRO A 166 14.98 -14.82 -3.95
CA PRO A 166 14.58 -13.68 -4.76
C PRO A 166 13.66 -14.13 -5.90
N SER A 167 12.45 -13.58 -5.97
CA SER A 167 11.42 -14.09 -6.90
C SER A 167 11.85 -14.03 -8.37
N LEU A 168 12.70 -13.07 -8.76
CA LEU A 168 13.26 -13.01 -10.11
C LEU A 168 14.26 -14.13 -10.41
N ALA A 169 14.83 -14.78 -9.40
CA ALA A 169 15.70 -15.93 -9.60
C ALA A 169 14.95 -17.18 -10.15
N TRP A 170 13.62 -17.19 -10.04
CA TRP A 170 12.79 -18.25 -10.62
C TRP A 170 12.70 -18.17 -12.14
N VAL A 171 13.01 -17.02 -12.78
CA VAL A 171 12.85 -16.82 -14.23
C VAL A 171 13.60 -17.87 -15.04
N PRO A 172 14.92 -18.11 -14.86
CA PRO A 172 15.63 -19.12 -15.65
C PRO A 172 15.08 -20.54 -15.46
N LEU A 173 14.64 -20.84 -14.23
CA LEU A 173 14.09 -22.14 -13.88
C LEU A 173 12.72 -22.37 -14.53
N LEU A 174 11.85 -21.36 -14.52
CA LEU A 174 10.55 -21.41 -15.19
C LEU A 174 10.71 -21.57 -16.72
N LEU A 175 11.68 -20.86 -17.30
CA LEU A 175 11.98 -21.01 -18.74
C LEU A 175 12.52 -22.40 -19.08
N LEU A 176 13.30 -23.01 -18.20
CA LEU A 176 13.80 -24.36 -18.38
C LEU A 176 12.67 -25.40 -18.30
N TRP A 177 11.73 -25.24 -17.35
CA TRP A 177 10.66 -26.22 -17.13
C TRP A 177 9.47 -26.05 -18.06
N MET A 178 9.10 -24.81 -18.37
CA MET A 178 7.87 -24.48 -19.11
C MET A 178 8.16 -23.95 -20.53
N GLY A 179 9.43 -23.71 -20.84
CA GLY A 179 9.84 -23.13 -22.12
C GLY A 179 9.53 -21.64 -22.27
N ILE A 180 9.86 -21.10 -23.44
CA ILE A 180 9.57 -19.71 -23.81
C ILE A 180 8.12 -19.65 -24.31
N GLY A 181 7.18 -19.38 -23.41
CA GLY A 181 5.75 -19.37 -23.72
C GLY A 181 4.95 -18.40 -22.84
N GLU A 182 3.64 -18.36 -23.05
CA GLU A 182 2.75 -17.55 -22.21
C GLU A 182 2.65 -18.10 -20.78
N GLU A 183 2.72 -19.42 -20.63
CA GLU A 183 2.60 -20.09 -19.33
C GLU A 183 3.71 -19.69 -18.37
N SER A 184 4.97 -19.63 -18.81
CA SER A 184 6.10 -19.21 -17.97
C SER A 184 5.96 -17.77 -17.50
N LYS A 185 5.49 -16.86 -18.38
CA LYS A 185 5.26 -15.45 -18.05
C LYS A 185 4.13 -15.28 -17.03
N ILE A 186 2.99 -15.91 -17.27
CA ILE A 186 1.83 -15.88 -16.37
C ILE A 186 2.19 -16.49 -15.03
N THR A 187 2.93 -17.59 -14.99
CA THR A 187 3.39 -18.23 -13.76
C THR A 187 4.29 -17.30 -12.95
N LEU A 188 5.23 -16.60 -13.60
CA LEU A 188 6.10 -15.64 -12.93
C LEU A 188 5.30 -14.49 -12.30
N ILE A 189 4.34 -13.93 -13.04
CA ILE A 189 3.44 -12.87 -12.52
C ILE A 189 2.59 -13.42 -11.37
N THR A 190 2.11 -14.66 -11.47
CA THR A 190 1.35 -15.34 -10.40
C THR A 190 2.16 -15.46 -9.11
N ILE A 191 3.43 -15.86 -9.20
CA ILE A 191 4.34 -15.90 -8.04
C ILE A 191 4.53 -14.50 -7.43
N GLY A 192 4.71 -13.48 -8.28
CA GLY A 192 4.84 -12.09 -7.85
C GLY A 192 3.61 -11.56 -7.11
N ALA A 193 2.41 -11.95 -7.53
CA ALA A 193 1.15 -11.57 -6.90
C ALA A 193 0.83 -12.39 -5.65
N PHE A 194 1.20 -13.67 -5.63
CA PHE A 194 0.87 -14.61 -4.56
C PHE A 194 1.42 -14.18 -3.20
N PHE A 195 2.71 -13.92 -3.10
CA PHE A 195 3.36 -13.67 -1.80
C PHE A 195 2.84 -12.43 -1.06
N PRO A 196 2.65 -11.26 -1.71
CA PRO A 196 2.08 -10.09 -1.04
C PRO A 196 0.68 -10.35 -0.47
N VAL A 197 -0.19 -11.02 -1.26
CA VAL A 197 -1.55 -11.35 -0.80
C VAL A 197 -1.51 -12.35 0.33
N PHE A 198 -0.79 -13.48 0.15
CA PHE A 198 -0.63 -14.51 1.15
C PHE A 198 -0.17 -13.93 2.50
N THR A 199 0.93 -13.16 2.50
CA THR A 199 1.48 -12.62 3.75
C THR A 199 0.55 -11.63 4.42
N THR A 200 -0.08 -10.76 3.64
CA THR A 200 -1.00 -9.74 4.18
C THR A 200 -2.25 -10.39 4.78
N VAL A 201 -2.83 -11.38 4.09
CA VAL A 201 -4.03 -12.09 4.55
C VAL A 201 -3.73 -12.93 5.78
N ALA A 202 -2.65 -13.73 5.75
CA ALA A 202 -2.25 -14.56 6.88
C ALA A 202 -2.00 -13.71 8.14
N THR A 203 -1.24 -12.62 8.00
CA THR A 203 -0.96 -11.70 9.10
C THR A 203 -2.23 -11.02 9.61
N ALA A 204 -3.07 -10.50 8.71
CA ALA A 204 -4.28 -9.79 9.12
C ALA A 204 -5.25 -10.70 9.88
N LEU A 205 -5.49 -11.94 9.39
CA LEU A 205 -6.36 -12.91 10.05
C LEU A 205 -5.79 -13.40 11.39
N GLY A 206 -4.47 -13.60 11.49
CA GLY A 206 -3.80 -13.99 12.74
C GLY A 206 -3.85 -12.90 13.82
N HIS A 207 -4.06 -11.62 13.44
CA HIS A 207 -4.12 -10.47 14.35
C HIS A 207 -5.53 -9.88 14.51
N VAL A 208 -6.58 -10.59 14.11
CA VAL A 208 -7.95 -10.15 14.40
C VAL A 208 -8.14 -10.09 15.92
N ASP A 209 -8.75 -9.00 16.39
CA ASP A 209 -9.00 -8.78 17.81
C ASP A 209 -9.75 -9.98 18.41
N ARG A 210 -9.12 -10.56 19.43
CA ARG A 210 -9.64 -11.73 20.14
C ARG A 210 -10.98 -11.43 20.78
N GLN A 211 -11.22 -10.20 21.25
CA GLN A 211 -12.48 -9.78 21.84
C GLN A 211 -13.62 -9.84 20.82
N LEU A 212 -13.38 -9.43 19.56
CA LEU A 212 -14.36 -9.56 18.48
C LEU A 212 -14.70 -11.02 18.19
N VAL A 213 -13.71 -11.90 18.19
CA VAL A 213 -13.89 -13.33 17.95
C VAL A 213 -14.67 -13.97 19.11
N GLU A 214 -14.36 -13.64 20.35
CA GLU A 214 -15.03 -14.14 21.55
C GLU A 214 -16.49 -13.64 21.61
N ALA A 215 -16.73 -12.37 21.31
CA ALA A 215 -18.08 -11.82 21.20
C ALA A 215 -18.92 -12.57 20.14
N GLY A 216 -18.35 -12.78 18.95
CA GLY A 216 -19.00 -13.55 17.89
C GLY A 216 -19.37 -14.96 18.35
N ARG A 217 -18.49 -15.63 19.09
CA ARG A 217 -18.76 -16.97 19.67
C ARG A 217 -19.86 -16.93 20.73
N ALA A 218 -19.90 -15.89 21.56
CA ALA A 218 -20.96 -15.71 22.55
C ALA A 218 -22.35 -15.56 21.92
N PHE A 219 -22.42 -14.99 20.69
CA PHE A 219 -23.64 -14.97 19.86
C PHE A 219 -23.90 -16.27 19.08
N GLY A 220 -23.17 -17.36 19.37
CA GLY A 220 -23.37 -18.66 18.74
C GLY A 220 -22.75 -18.81 17.35
N LEU A 221 -21.92 -17.85 16.90
CA LEU A 221 -21.22 -17.94 15.62
C LEU A 221 -20.02 -18.90 15.74
N SER A 222 -19.87 -19.81 14.75
CA SER A 222 -18.75 -20.75 14.71
C SER A 222 -18.34 -21.04 13.25
N GLY A 223 -17.12 -21.53 13.05
CA GLY A 223 -16.61 -21.97 11.75
C GLY A 223 -16.75 -20.88 10.67
N VAL A 224 -17.34 -21.27 9.53
CA VAL A 224 -17.50 -20.37 8.36
C VAL A 224 -18.36 -19.15 8.68
N ARG A 225 -19.39 -19.28 9.54
CA ARG A 225 -20.22 -18.14 9.94
C ARG A 225 -19.44 -17.10 10.74
N LEU A 226 -18.59 -17.53 11.65
CA LEU A 226 -17.70 -16.65 12.42
C LEU A 226 -16.69 -15.96 11.50
N PHE A 227 -16.13 -16.69 10.55
CA PHE A 227 -15.22 -16.14 9.55
C PHE A 227 -15.90 -15.05 8.70
N THR A 228 -17.03 -15.35 8.08
CA THR A 228 -17.69 -14.44 7.14
C THR A 228 -18.36 -13.25 7.81
N ALA A 229 -18.87 -13.41 9.04
CA ALA A 229 -19.59 -12.34 9.74
C ALA A 229 -18.68 -11.44 10.59
N VAL A 230 -17.54 -11.94 11.06
CA VAL A 230 -16.67 -11.21 12.02
C VAL A 230 -15.27 -11.01 11.47
N GLN A 231 -14.56 -12.12 11.18
CA GLN A 231 -13.13 -12.03 10.85
C GLN A 231 -12.88 -11.42 9.47
N LEU A 232 -13.62 -11.85 8.44
CA LEU A 232 -13.45 -11.35 7.08
C LEU A 232 -13.73 -9.83 6.97
N PRO A 233 -14.84 -9.29 7.50
CA PRO A 233 -15.05 -7.84 7.53
C PRO A 233 -13.93 -7.07 8.22
N ALA A 234 -13.42 -7.56 9.34
CA ALA A 234 -12.35 -6.92 10.09
C ALA A 234 -11.04 -6.82 9.30
N VAL A 235 -10.75 -7.76 8.40
CA VAL A 235 -9.50 -7.80 7.63
C VAL A 235 -9.61 -7.23 6.21
N ILE A 236 -10.82 -6.90 5.72
CA ILE A 236 -11.03 -6.34 4.36
C ILE A 236 -10.07 -5.20 4.02
N PRO A 237 -9.83 -4.19 4.88
CA PRO A 237 -8.92 -3.10 4.56
C PRO A 237 -7.49 -3.60 4.28
N SER A 238 -7.01 -4.55 5.09
CA SER A 238 -5.68 -5.16 4.94
C SER A 238 -5.60 -6.02 3.68
N VAL A 239 -6.63 -6.83 3.40
CA VAL A 239 -6.71 -7.64 2.17
C VAL A 239 -6.60 -6.76 0.93
N ILE A 240 -7.34 -5.65 0.89
CA ILE A 240 -7.29 -4.74 -0.27
C ILE A 240 -5.91 -4.07 -0.38
N ALA A 241 -5.27 -3.71 0.73
CA ALA A 241 -3.90 -3.20 0.71
C ALA A 241 -2.91 -4.24 0.15
N GLY A 242 -3.06 -5.52 0.54
CA GLY A 242 -2.30 -6.64 -0.01
C GLY A 242 -2.52 -6.84 -1.51
N LEU A 243 -3.76 -6.74 -1.98
CA LEU A 243 -4.10 -6.82 -3.41
C LEU A 243 -3.47 -5.66 -4.22
N ARG A 244 -3.44 -4.45 -3.69
CA ARG A 244 -2.77 -3.32 -4.35
C ARG A 244 -1.26 -3.53 -4.47
N LEU A 245 -0.63 -4.04 -3.41
CA LEU A 245 0.79 -4.39 -3.44
C LEU A 245 1.05 -5.51 -4.46
N ALA A 246 0.21 -6.54 -4.48
CA ALA A 246 0.29 -7.63 -5.44
C ALA A 246 0.14 -7.15 -6.90
N LEU A 247 -0.76 -6.22 -7.16
CA LEU A 247 -0.93 -5.63 -8.49
C LEU A 247 0.32 -4.86 -8.94
N ALA A 248 0.93 -4.08 -8.05
CA ALA A 248 2.19 -3.38 -8.34
C ALA A 248 3.33 -4.38 -8.64
N GLN A 249 3.42 -5.46 -7.85
CA GLN A 249 4.37 -6.54 -8.10
C GLN A 249 4.08 -7.27 -9.43
N SER A 250 2.81 -7.48 -9.79
CA SER A 250 2.44 -8.10 -11.07
C SER A 250 2.97 -7.33 -12.27
N TRP A 251 2.91 -5.99 -12.24
CA TRP A 251 3.50 -5.16 -13.29
C TRP A 251 5.03 -5.26 -13.32
N LEU A 252 5.69 -5.30 -12.16
CA LEU A 252 7.15 -5.50 -12.07
C LEU A 252 7.56 -6.85 -12.69
N PHE A 253 6.86 -7.92 -12.33
CA PHE A 253 7.15 -9.27 -12.81
C PHE A 253 6.80 -9.46 -14.28
N LEU A 254 5.76 -8.77 -14.78
CA LEU A 254 5.45 -8.71 -16.21
C LEU A 254 6.64 -8.17 -17.00
N VAL A 255 7.18 -7.00 -16.59
CA VAL A 255 8.31 -6.39 -17.30
C VAL A 255 9.49 -7.35 -17.32
N ALA A 256 9.83 -7.96 -16.17
CA ALA A 256 10.92 -8.94 -16.11
C ALA A 256 10.69 -10.15 -17.04
N ALA A 257 9.47 -10.68 -17.07
CA ALA A 257 9.11 -11.81 -17.93
C ALA A 257 9.18 -11.45 -19.43
N GLU A 258 8.69 -10.27 -19.80
CA GLU A 258 8.66 -9.81 -21.18
C GLU A 258 10.03 -9.39 -21.71
N LEU A 259 10.92 -8.84 -20.87
CA LEU A 259 12.29 -8.51 -21.25
C LEU A 259 13.13 -9.74 -21.63
N ILE A 260 12.88 -10.88 -20.96
CA ILE A 260 13.73 -12.07 -21.10
C ILE A 260 13.18 -13.05 -22.15
N ALA A 261 11.87 -13.20 -22.20
CA ALA A 261 11.26 -14.35 -22.88
C ALA A 261 10.03 -13.99 -23.72
N SER A 262 9.95 -12.80 -24.31
CA SER A 262 8.79 -12.41 -25.11
C SER A 262 9.13 -12.04 -26.53
N SER A 263 8.15 -12.21 -27.44
CA SER A 263 8.16 -11.72 -28.82
C SER A 263 7.14 -10.59 -29.05
N MET A 264 6.36 -10.22 -28.04
CA MET A 264 5.37 -9.12 -28.07
C MET A 264 5.01 -8.68 -26.66
N GLY A 265 4.54 -7.44 -26.54
CA GLY A 265 4.20 -6.77 -25.28
C GLY A 265 5.12 -5.58 -25.00
N LEU A 266 4.76 -4.80 -23.98
CA LEU A 266 5.46 -3.54 -23.66
C LEU A 266 6.91 -3.77 -23.19
N GLY A 267 7.17 -4.84 -22.43
CA GLY A 267 8.52 -5.20 -22.01
C GLY A 267 9.38 -5.70 -23.18
N PHE A 268 8.81 -6.48 -24.09
CA PHE A 268 9.48 -6.83 -25.34
C PHE A 268 9.78 -5.57 -26.17
N ARG A 269 8.85 -4.63 -26.26
CA ARG A 269 9.06 -3.36 -26.98
C ARG A 269 10.24 -2.58 -26.43
N LEU A 270 10.54 -2.68 -25.14
CA LEU A 270 11.74 -2.05 -24.53
C LEU A 270 13.02 -2.63 -25.13
N THR A 271 13.19 -3.96 -25.12
CA THR A 271 14.40 -4.62 -25.64
C THR A 271 14.53 -4.49 -27.13
N ASP A 272 13.47 -4.68 -27.88
CA ASP A 272 13.43 -4.53 -29.34
C ASP A 272 13.83 -3.10 -29.74
N SER A 273 13.22 -2.10 -29.14
CA SER A 273 13.51 -0.70 -29.44
C SER A 273 14.92 -0.28 -29.02
N GLN A 274 15.42 -0.80 -27.89
CA GLN A 274 16.79 -0.58 -27.44
C GLN A 274 17.79 -1.16 -28.44
N SER A 275 17.57 -2.38 -28.90
CA SER A 275 18.43 -3.07 -29.86
C SER A 275 18.46 -2.37 -31.24
N ASN A 276 17.36 -1.74 -31.61
CA ASN A 276 17.20 -0.98 -32.85
C ASN A 276 17.60 0.51 -32.73
N GLY A 277 18.12 0.96 -31.57
CA GLY A 277 18.51 2.34 -31.33
C GLY A 277 17.34 3.33 -31.26
N ARG A 278 16.09 2.84 -31.13
CA ARG A 278 14.86 3.66 -31.08
C ARG A 278 14.52 4.01 -29.62
N ILE A 279 15.35 4.87 -29.03
CA ILE A 279 15.20 5.27 -27.63
C ILE A 279 13.88 6.01 -27.36
N ASP A 280 13.33 6.70 -28.37
CA ASP A 280 11.99 7.30 -28.34
C ASP A 280 10.89 6.28 -28.00
N ARG A 281 10.95 5.06 -28.58
CA ARG A 281 10.02 3.97 -28.28
C ARG A 281 10.28 3.30 -26.93
N VAL A 282 11.53 3.27 -26.47
CA VAL A 282 11.87 2.80 -25.12
C VAL A 282 11.19 3.68 -24.07
N PHE A 283 11.31 5.02 -24.20
CA PHE A 283 10.63 5.97 -23.30
C PHE A 283 9.12 5.83 -23.39
N LEU A 284 8.56 5.66 -24.59
CA LEU A 284 7.13 5.43 -24.77
C LEU A 284 6.66 4.19 -23.98
N ALA A 285 7.35 3.06 -24.11
CA ALA A 285 6.98 1.82 -23.43
C ALA A 285 7.05 1.98 -21.90
N ILE A 286 8.07 2.67 -21.36
CA ILE A 286 8.18 2.98 -19.93
C ILE A 286 6.99 3.83 -19.45
N ILE A 287 6.64 4.88 -20.22
CA ILE A 287 5.51 5.76 -19.88
C ILE A 287 4.19 4.98 -19.91
N LEU A 288 3.98 4.11 -20.92
CA LEU A 288 2.79 3.29 -21.00
C LEU A 288 2.67 2.31 -19.83
N LEU A 289 3.76 1.66 -19.46
CA LEU A 289 3.80 0.77 -18.28
C LEU A 289 3.45 1.55 -17.00
N ALA A 290 3.99 2.76 -16.82
CA ALA A 290 3.68 3.60 -15.67
C ALA A 290 2.20 4.05 -15.66
N VAL A 291 1.65 4.43 -16.82
CA VAL A 291 0.24 4.83 -16.96
C VAL A 291 -0.69 3.65 -16.68
N LEU A 292 -0.42 2.47 -17.25
CA LEU A 292 -1.23 1.27 -17.06
C LEU A 292 -1.16 0.79 -15.60
N GLY A 293 0.02 0.78 -15.00
CA GLY A 293 0.21 0.46 -13.58
C GLY A 293 -0.59 1.42 -12.69
N LYS A 294 -0.52 2.74 -12.97
CA LYS A 294 -1.28 3.74 -12.22
C LYS A 294 -2.77 3.66 -12.45
N LEU A 295 -3.21 3.38 -13.67
CA LEU A 295 -4.63 3.23 -14.02
C LEU A 295 -5.24 2.04 -13.27
N THR A 296 -4.59 0.88 -13.34
CA THR A 296 -5.04 -0.34 -12.64
C THR A 296 -5.01 -0.17 -11.12
N ASP A 297 -3.98 0.45 -10.53
CA ASP A 297 -3.95 0.80 -9.10
C ASP A 297 -5.10 1.74 -8.72
N SER A 298 -5.41 2.72 -9.58
CA SER A 298 -6.49 3.67 -9.33
C SER A 298 -7.86 2.99 -9.33
N ILE A 299 -8.08 2.01 -10.21
CA ILE A 299 -9.31 1.19 -10.26
C ILE A 299 -9.47 0.42 -8.94
N VAL A 300 -8.42 -0.26 -8.48
CA VAL A 300 -8.44 -0.97 -7.19
C VAL A 300 -8.62 0.00 -6.03
N GLY A 301 -8.01 1.19 -6.09
CA GLY A 301 -8.18 2.24 -5.08
C GLY A 301 -9.61 2.80 -4.99
N VAL A 302 -10.36 2.85 -6.10
CA VAL A 302 -11.79 3.19 -6.08
C VAL A 302 -12.58 2.10 -5.39
N PHE A 303 -12.31 0.84 -5.73
CA PHE A 303 -12.93 -0.33 -5.08
C PHE A 303 -12.65 -0.37 -3.58
N GLN A 304 -11.41 -0.06 -3.17
CA GLN A 304 -11.02 0.05 -1.77
C GLN A 304 -11.87 1.07 -1.02
N ARG A 305 -12.02 2.28 -1.56
CA ARG A 305 -12.85 3.33 -0.93
C ARG A 305 -14.30 2.91 -0.76
N TYR A 306 -14.85 2.21 -1.76
CA TYR A 306 -16.21 1.68 -1.68
C TYR A 306 -16.34 0.59 -0.61
N ALA A 307 -15.41 -0.38 -0.59
CA ALA A 307 -15.40 -1.47 0.37
C ALA A 307 -15.26 -0.98 1.82
N ILE A 308 -14.33 -0.05 2.09
CA ILE A 308 -14.14 0.52 3.43
C ILE A 308 -15.40 1.25 3.90
N ARG A 309 -16.07 2.02 3.03
CA ARG A 309 -17.32 2.72 3.40
C ARG A 309 -18.47 1.79 3.77
N LYS A 310 -18.46 0.57 3.24
CA LYS A 310 -19.53 -0.41 3.47
C LYS A 310 -19.27 -1.29 4.69
N TRP A 311 -18.00 -1.52 5.05
CA TRP A 311 -17.59 -2.51 6.02
C TRP A 311 -16.81 -1.93 7.23
N ALA A 312 -16.39 -0.67 7.19
CA ALA A 312 -15.83 0.10 8.29
C ALA A 312 -16.81 1.22 8.72
#